data_8078e866930803e6e30874c2aa94fe8b
#
_entry.id   8078e866930803e6e30874c2aa94fe8b
#
_cell.length_a   1.000
_cell.length_b   1.000
_cell.length_c   1.000
_cell.angle_alpha   90.00
_cell.angle_beta   90.00
_cell.angle_gamma   90.00
#
_symmetry.space_group_name_H-M   'P 1'
#
loop_
_entity.id
_entity.type
_entity.pdbx_description
1 polymer ?
#
loop_
_entity_poly.entity_id
_entity_poly.type
_entity_poly.pdbx_seq_one_letter_code
_entity_poly.pdbx_strand_id
1 'polypeptide(L)'
;MSIYRKMLFIILGMITLTVALSSYQPTQKYLYPTYNMLTGETQKQIDCLARNIYFEAGFEPADGQVAVALVTLNRVNDPRFPKDICSVVEQK
;
A
#
# COMPACT_ATOMS: atom_id res chain seq x y z
N MET A 1 34.50 41.18 -12.06
CA MET A 1 34.76 39.77 -12.39
C MET A 1 34.54 38.81 -11.23
N SER A 2 34.92 39.13 -9.99
CA SER A 2 34.72 38.20 -8.87
C SER A 2 33.25 37.92 -8.53
N ILE A 3 32.34 38.87 -8.76
CA ILE A 3 30.91 38.73 -8.52
C ILE A 3 30.28 37.71 -9.49
N TYR A 4 30.65 37.78 -10.77
CA TYR A 4 30.16 36.85 -11.79
C TYR A 4 30.62 35.42 -11.50
N ARG A 5 31.82 35.21 -11.05
CA ARG A 5 32.34 33.88 -10.66
C ARG A 5 31.58 33.34 -9.45
N LYS A 6 31.27 34.15 -8.47
CA LYS A 6 30.50 33.73 -7.29
C LYS A 6 29.05 33.40 -7.68
N MET A 7 28.42 34.20 -8.54
CA MET A 7 27.08 33.92 -9.05
C MET A 7 27.04 32.63 -9.84
N LEU A 8 28.06 32.37 -10.68
CA LEU A 8 28.15 31.15 -11.47
C LEU A 8 28.24 29.89 -10.57
N PHE A 9 29.03 29.94 -9.48
CA PHE A 9 29.14 28.85 -8.53
C PHE A 9 27.83 28.60 -7.78
N ILE A 10 27.09 29.65 -7.42
CA ILE A 10 25.78 29.53 -6.76
C ILE A 10 24.77 28.89 -7.71
N ILE A 11 24.71 29.30 -8.97
CA ILE A 11 23.79 28.75 -9.97
C ILE A 11 24.11 27.28 -10.25
N LEU A 12 25.39 26.93 -10.42
CA LEU A 12 25.81 25.53 -10.61
C LEU A 12 25.48 24.65 -9.40
N GLY A 13 25.65 25.18 -8.18
CA GLY A 13 25.28 24.47 -6.96
C GLY A 13 23.78 24.23 -6.85
N MET A 14 22.94 25.21 -7.25
CA MET A 14 21.49 25.06 -7.27
C MET A 14 21.03 24.04 -8.32
N ILE A 15 21.64 24.02 -9.50
CA ILE A 15 21.31 23.06 -10.56
C ILE A 15 21.66 21.63 -10.11
N THR A 16 22.82 21.41 -9.49
CA THR A 16 23.21 20.08 -9.00
C THR A 16 22.29 19.60 -7.89
N LEU A 17 21.85 20.49 -6.99
CA LEU A 17 20.90 20.16 -5.93
C LEU A 17 19.53 19.76 -6.47
N THR A 18 19.00 20.49 -7.46
CA THR A 18 17.70 20.16 -8.08
C THR A 18 17.74 18.84 -8.85
N VAL A 19 18.82 18.55 -9.55
CA VAL A 19 19.02 17.26 -10.24
C VAL A 19 19.07 16.11 -9.24
N ALA A 20 19.78 16.28 -8.11
CA ALA A 20 19.86 15.26 -7.07
C ALA A 20 18.47 14.97 -6.44
N LEU A 21 17.64 16.00 -6.21
CA LEU A 21 16.29 15.84 -5.69
C LEU A 21 15.33 15.20 -6.71
N SER A 22 15.46 15.52 -8.00
CA SER A 22 14.61 14.96 -9.04
C SER A 22 14.95 13.49 -9.38
N SER A 23 16.16 13.05 -9.11
CA SER A 23 16.58 11.65 -9.27
C SER A 23 16.19 10.75 -8.09
N TYR A 24 15.66 11.33 -6.99
CA TYR A 24 15.17 10.56 -5.86
C TYR A 24 13.88 9.83 -6.25
N GLN A 25 14.00 8.54 -6.52
CA GLN A 25 12.86 7.64 -6.74
C GLN A 25 12.56 6.95 -5.42
N PRO A 26 11.39 7.20 -4.82
CA PRO A 26 11.03 6.43 -3.62
C PRO A 26 10.94 4.95 -3.99
N THR A 27 11.69 4.12 -3.29
CA THR A 27 11.75 2.66 -3.48
C THR A 27 10.43 1.96 -3.18
N GLN A 28 9.41 2.68 -2.75
CA GLN A 28 8.09 2.14 -2.40
C GLN A 28 7.37 1.46 -3.57
N LYS A 29 7.73 1.76 -4.81
CA LYS A 29 7.12 1.14 -5.99
C LYS A 29 7.31 -0.38 -6.03
N TYR A 30 8.29 -0.91 -5.31
CA TYR A 30 8.62 -2.34 -5.33
C TYR A 30 8.16 -3.10 -4.08
N LEU A 31 7.66 -2.40 -3.06
CA LEU A 31 7.26 -3.02 -1.78
C LEU A 31 5.82 -3.57 -1.81
N TYR A 32 4.97 -3.05 -2.69
CA TYR A 32 3.58 -3.48 -2.77
C TYR A 32 3.22 -3.77 -4.21
N PRO A 33 3.00 -5.04 -4.57
CA PRO A 33 2.50 -5.36 -5.90
C PRO A 33 1.16 -4.65 -6.11
N THR A 34 0.97 -4.06 -7.28
CA THR A 34 -0.33 -3.51 -7.63
C THR A 34 -1.33 -4.67 -7.78
N TYR A 35 -2.60 -4.40 -7.50
CA TYR A 35 -3.68 -5.40 -7.62
C TYR A 35 -3.61 -6.17 -8.95
N ASN A 36 -3.32 -5.48 -10.06
CA ASN A 36 -3.25 -6.08 -11.38
C ASN A 36 -2.08 -7.06 -11.60
N MET A 37 -1.07 -7.02 -10.72
CA MET A 37 0.07 -7.94 -10.77
C MET A 37 -0.18 -9.23 -9.97
N LEU A 38 -1.27 -9.30 -9.22
CA LEU A 38 -1.62 -10.46 -8.41
C LEU A 38 -2.25 -11.54 -9.27
N THR A 39 -2.13 -12.80 -8.83
CA THR A 39 -2.83 -13.91 -9.47
C THR A 39 -4.35 -13.76 -9.32
N GLY A 40 -5.12 -14.37 -10.23
CA GLY A 40 -6.58 -14.32 -10.16
C GLY A 40 -7.15 -14.84 -8.84
N GLU A 41 -6.53 -15.87 -8.25
CA GLU A 41 -6.94 -16.40 -6.95
C GLU A 41 -6.69 -15.37 -5.84
N THR A 42 -5.53 -14.73 -5.83
CA THR A 42 -5.20 -13.70 -4.83
C THR A 42 -6.14 -12.49 -4.96
N GLN A 43 -6.45 -12.06 -6.19
CA GLN A 43 -7.42 -10.99 -6.43
C GLN A 43 -8.79 -11.34 -5.86
N LYS A 44 -9.26 -12.57 -6.09
CA LYS A 44 -10.53 -13.07 -5.56
C LYS A 44 -10.56 -13.02 -4.02
N GLN A 45 -9.49 -13.46 -3.37
CA GLN A 45 -9.39 -13.44 -1.91
C GLN A 45 -9.39 -12.01 -1.35
N ILE A 46 -8.69 -11.09 -2.01
CA ILE A 46 -8.68 -9.67 -1.65
C ILE A 46 -10.07 -9.06 -1.83
N ASP A 47 -10.77 -9.37 -2.91
CA ASP A 47 -12.11 -8.87 -3.17
C ASP A 47 -13.11 -9.35 -2.10
N CYS A 48 -13.02 -10.60 -1.68
CA CYS A 48 -13.84 -11.13 -0.58
C CYS A 48 -13.57 -10.39 0.73
N LEU A 49 -12.30 -10.13 1.05
CA LEU A 49 -11.93 -9.39 2.25
C LEU A 49 -12.42 -7.95 2.20
N ALA A 50 -12.18 -7.26 1.09
CA ALA A 50 -12.60 -5.87 0.90
C ALA A 50 -14.12 -5.72 1.00
N ARG A 51 -14.86 -6.63 0.40
CA ARG A 51 -16.33 -6.65 0.46
C ARG A 51 -16.82 -6.88 1.88
N ASN A 52 -16.19 -7.80 2.61
CA ASN A 52 -16.54 -8.06 4.01
C ASN A 52 -16.31 -6.82 4.88
N ILE A 53 -15.17 -6.14 4.72
CA ILE A 53 -14.87 -4.90 5.44
C ILE A 53 -15.91 -3.83 5.10
N TYR A 54 -16.28 -3.69 3.83
CA TYR A 54 -17.28 -2.72 3.39
C TYR A 54 -18.63 -2.95 4.06
N PHE A 55 -19.13 -4.19 4.08
CA PHE A 55 -20.43 -4.49 4.67
C PHE A 55 -20.44 -4.45 6.20
N GLU A 56 -19.34 -4.83 6.85
CA GLU A 56 -19.26 -4.91 8.31
C GLU A 56 -18.84 -3.57 8.94
N ALA A 57 -17.99 -2.81 8.27
CA ALA A 57 -17.34 -1.62 8.84
C ALA A 57 -17.14 -0.48 7.83
N GLY A 58 -17.94 -0.40 6.76
CA GLY A 58 -17.76 0.60 5.71
C GLY A 58 -17.90 2.05 6.20
N PHE A 59 -18.68 2.29 7.25
CA PHE A 59 -18.87 3.60 7.86
C PHE A 59 -18.04 3.83 9.12
N GLU A 60 -17.26 2.82 9.53
CA GLU A 60 -16.40 2.92 10.71
C GLU A 60 -15.09 3.64 10.38
N PRO A 61 -14.41 4.23 11.39
CA PRO A 61 -13.05 4.71 11.21
C PRO A 61 -12.09 3.59 10.76
N ALA A 62 -10.92 3.96 10.25
CA ALA A 62 -9.94 3.01 9.74
C ALA A 62 -9.58 1.92 10.74
N ASP A 63 -9.52 2.23 12.04
CA ASP A 63 -9.23 1.26 13.10
C ASP A 63 -10.28 0.15 13.16
N GLY A 64 -11.56 0.49 13.02
CA GLY A 64 -12.65 -0.48 12.96
C GLY A 64 -12.57 -1.37 11.73
N GLN A 65 -12.22 -0.81 10.59
CA GLN A 65 -12.02 -1.55 9.35
C GLN A 65 -10.85 -2.54 9.46
N VAL A 66 -9.74 -2.11 10.05
CA VAL A 66 -8.59 -2.97 10.33
C VAL A 66 -8.97 -4.10 11.28
N ALA A 67 -9.76 -3.81 12.31
CA ALA A 67 -10.22 -4.83 13.26
C ALA A 67 -11.03 -5.94 12.57
N VAL A 68 -11.94 -5.60 11.66
CA VAL A 68 -12.71 -6.57 10.87
C VAL A 68 -11.79 -7.42 10.01
N ALA A 69 -10.81 -6.80 9.33
CA ALA A 69 -9.83 -7.52 8.52
C ALA A 69 -9.03 -8.52 9.36
N LEU A 70 -8.55 -8.10 10.55
CA LEU A 70 -7.77 -8.94 11.45
C LEU A 70 -8.58 -10.14 11.97
N VAL A 71 -9.85 -9.96 12.31
CA VAL A 71 -10.72 -11.07 12.72
C VAL A 71 -10.81 -12.10 11.61
N THR A 72 -11.02 -11.68 10.37
CA THR A 72 -11.11 -12.57 9.22
C THR A 72 -9.80 -13.35 9.01
N LEU A 73 -8.67 -12.63 9.01
CA LEU A 73 -7.35 -13.24 8.81
C LEU A 73 -6.97 -14.20 9.95
N ASN A 74 -7.32 -13.87 11.19
CA ASN A 74 -7.11 -14.76 12.34
C ASN A 74 -7.91 -16.06 12.19
N ARG A 75 -9.13 -15.99 11.69
CA ARG A 75 -9.96 -17.17 11.41
C ARG A 75 -9.34 -18.05 10.32
N VAL A 76 -8.83 -17.47 9.25
CA VAL A 76 -8.13 -18.24 8.20
C VAL A 76 -6.94 -19.01 8.77
N ASN A 77 -6.25 -18.45 9.75
CA ASN A 77 -5.12 -19.09 10.42
C ASN A 77 -5.51 -20.05 11.55
N ASP A 78 -6.77 -20.12 11.92
CA ASP A 78 -7.28 -20.98 12.98
C ASP A 78 -7.75 -22.32 12.40
N PRO A 79 -7.27 -23.48 12.92
CA PRO A 79 -7.68 -24.80 12.41
C PRO A 79 -9.19 -25.08 12.42
N ARG A 80 -9.95 -24.34 13.22
CA ARG A 80 -11.41 -24.51 13.35
C ARG A 80 -12.20 -23.87 12.20
N PHE A 81 -11.54 -23.06 11.36
CA PHE A 81 -12.18 -22.31 10.28
C PHE A 81 -11.64 -22.72 8.92
N PRO A 82 -12.36 -22.41 7.84
CA PRO A 82 -11.86 -22.62 6.48
C PRO A 82 -10.51 -21.94 6.24
N LYS A 83 -9.75 -22.42 5.26
CA LYS A 83 -8.36 -21.99 5.03
C LYS A 83 -8.21 -20.83 4.06
N ASP A 84 -9.30 -20.27 3.56
CA ASP A 84 -9.26 -19.13 2.64
C ASP A 84 -10.25 -18.05 3.07
N ILE A 85 -9.99 -16.83 2.66
CA ILE A 85 -10.75 -15.65 3.07
C ILE A 85 -12.19 -15.74 2.58
N CYS A 86 -12.41 -16.07 1.31
CA CYS A 86 -13.75 -16.13 0.75
C CYS A 86 -14.62 -17.13 1.52
N SER A 87 -14.10 -18.31 1.83
CA SER A 87 -14.85 -19.33 2.57
C SER A 87 -15.16 -18.88 4.01
N VAL A 88 -14.23 -18.17 4.66
CA VAL A 88 -14.47 -17.64 6.01
C VAL A 88 -15.59 -16.60 6.01
N VAL A 89 -15.56 -15.64 5.08
CA VAL A 89 -16.56 -14.56 5.05
C VAL A 89 -17.93 -15.04 4.60
N GLU A 90 -18.02 -16.11 3.82
CA GLU A 90 -19.26 -16.72 3.38
C GLU A 90 -19.87 -17.64 4.44
N GLN A 91 -19.12 -18.02 5.45
CA GLN A 91 -19.57 -18.85 6.56
C GLN A 91 -20.45 -18.04 7.51
N LYS A 92 -21.71 -18.29 7.51
CA LYS A 92 -22.70 -17.61 8.38
C LYS A 92 -23.25 -18.55 9.46
#